data_1d86eff12bebfd78b6993bf8401740c2
#
_entry.id   1d86eff12bebfd78b6993bf8401740c2
#
_cell.length_a   1.000
_cell.length_b   1.000
_cell.length_c   1.000
_cell.angle_alpha   90.00
_cell.angle_beta   90.00
_cell.angle_gamma   90.00
#
_symmetry.space_group_name_H-M   'P 1'
#
loop_
_entity.id
_entity.type
_entity.pdbx_description
1 polymer ?
#
loop_
_entity_poly.entity_id
_entity_poly.type
_entity_poly.pdbx_seq_one_letter_code
_entity_poly.pdbx_strand_id
1 'polypeptide(L)'
;MSWWWAGAIGAAKATLKKFEEDETPKSFKSVGLVIGVTGMVGNSLAEILPLSDTPGGPWKVYGVARRPRPSWNADHPIEYIQCDVSDPNDTKSKLSQLTDVTHIFYVSWTMRTSEAENCETNGSMLRNVLRSVIPNAPNLRHICLQTGSKHYLGSFELLGKIQLHDPPFTEDLPRLNALNFYYHQEDILFEEIEKKEGLTWSVHRPAIIFGLSPYSLMNLVGSLCVYAAICKHEGKPLHFPGSKAAWNCYYEASEQFGIEEYGIVEGENRGLEEVMKGKEGVWEEIVKEEQLQKTSLEEVGNWWFADLAFFGGSAATQYE
;
A
#
# COMPACT_ATOMS: atom_id res chain seq x y z
N MET A 1 26.46 -7.29 3.27
CA MET A 1 25.08 -7.46 2.79
C MET A 1 24.17 -8.36 3.66
N SER A 2 24.59 -8.87 4.79
CA SER A 2 23.80 -9.90 5.49
C SER A 2 23.04 -9.44 6.75
N TRP A 3 23.27 -8.25 7.25
CA TRP A 3 22.80 -7.91 8.60
C TRP A 3 21.38 -7.35 8.67
N TRP A 4 20.93 -6.56 7.71
CA TRP A 4 19.58 -5.98 7.72
C TRP A 4 18.49 -6.99 7.31
N TRP A 5 18.74 -7.74 6.25
CA TRP A 5 17.86 -8.84 5.85
C TRP A 5 17.87 -9.98 6.87
N ALA A 6 19.03 -10.27 7.48
CA ALA A 6 19.10 -11.24 8.57
C ALA A 6 18.36 -10.75 9.82
N GLY A 7 18.33 -9.45 10.11
CA GLY A 7 17.54 -8.86 11.21
C GLY A 7 16.04 -8.97 10.95
N ALA A 8 15.55 -8.59 9.77
CA ALA A 8 14.15 -8.69 9.39
C ALA A 8 13.69 -10.16 9.27
N ILE A 9 14.50 -11.02 8.64
CA ILE A 9 14.25 -12.47 8.55
C ILE A 9 14.43 -13.13 9.92
N GLY A 10 15.37 -12.68 10.74
CA GLY A 10 15.59 -13.16 12.10
C GLY A 10 14.44 -12.78 13.03
N ALA A 11 13.91 -11.56 12.93
CA ALA A 11 12.72 -11.14 13.65
C ALA A 11 11.48 -11.92 13.18
N ALA A 12 11.28 -12.08 11.86
CA ALA A 12 10.21 -12.90 11.32
C ALA A 12 10.32 -14.38 11.73
N LYS A 13 11.53 -14.98 11.69
CA LYS A 13 11.77 -16.35 12.17
C LYS A 13 11.63 -16.50 13.67
N ALA A 14 12.03 -15.50 14.46
CA ALA A 14 11.83 -15.50 15.90
C ALA A 14 10.34 -15.38 16.26
N THR A 15 9.59 -14.60 15.48
CA THR A 15 8.14 -14.45 15.59
C THR A 15 7.43 -15.76 15.18
N LEU A 16 7.82 -16.38 14.07
CA LEU A 16 7.32 -17.69 13.64
C LEU A 16 7.59 -18.79 14.69
N LYS A 17 8.81 -18.83 15.27
CA LYS A 17 9.16 -19.78 16.33
C LYS A 17 8.34 -19.56 17.61
N LYS A 18 7.97 -18.31 17.90
CA LYS A 18 7.06 -17.95 19.00
C LYS A 18 5.62 -18.40 18.73
N PHE A 19 5.19 -18.43 17.46
CA PHE A 19 3.89 -19.00 17.05
C PHE A 19 3.82 -20.52 17.14
N GLU A 20 4.93 -21.22 16.92
CA GLU A 20 4.98 -22.70 17.06
C GLU A 20 4.94 -23.15 18.51
N GLU A 21 5.33 -22.29 19.47
CA GLU A 21 5.32 -22.56 20.91
C GLU A 21 4.02 -22.14 21.60
N ASP A 22 3.23 -21.22 21.02
CA ASP A 22 1.91 -20.84 21.52
C ASP A 22 0.84 -21.75 20.91
N GLU A 23 0.14 -22.53 21.74
CA GLU A 23 -1.05 -23.27 21.32
C GLU A 23 -2.02 -22.34 20.58
N THR A 24 -2.49 -22.74 19.40
CA THR A 24 -3.50 -22.02 18.65
C THR A 24 -4.64 -21.63 19.59
N PRO A 25 -5.03 -20.35 19.69
CA PRO A 25 -6.06 -19.94 20.66
C PRO A 25 -7.34 -20.76 20.46
N LYS A 26 -7.88 -21.32 21.53
CA LYS A 26 -9.13 -22.11 21.49
C LYS A 26 -10.33 -21.29 21.04
N SER A 27 -10.24 -19.96 21.13
CA SER A 27 -11.23 -19.01 20.60
C SER A 27 -10.57 -17.69 20.25
N PHE A 28 -11.04 -17.07 19.16
CA PHE A 28 -10.59 -15.75 18.77
C PHE A 28 -11.55 -14.68 19.34
N LYS A 29 -10.99 -13.62 19.92
CA LYS A 29 -11.75 -12.48 20.42
C LYS A 29 -12.18 -11.55 19.29
N SER A 30 -11.37 -11.45 18.26
CA SER A 30 -11.62 -10.62 17.08
C SER A 30 -11.33 -11.38 15.79
N VAL A 31 -12.11 -11.08 14.76
CA VAL A 31 -11.96 -11.63 13.43
C VAL A 31 -11.85 -10.47 12.44
N GLY A 32 -10.67 -10.32 11.85
CA GLY A 32 -10.36 -9.26 10.90
C GLY A 32 -10.51 -9.74 9.45
N LEU A 33 -11.22 -8.98 8.63
CA LEU A 33 -11.28 -9.15 7.18
C LEU A 33 -10.46 -8.05 6.52
N VAL A 34 -9.32 -8.39 5.95
CA VAL A 34 -8.37 -7.47 5.30
C VAL A 34 -8.57 -7.52 3.80
N ILE A 35 -9.16 -6.47 3.21
CA ILE A 35 -9.35 -6.33 1.76
C ILE A 35 -8.15 -5.62 1.16
N GLY A 36 -7.37 -6.31 0.33
CA GLY A 36 -6.10 -5.81 -0.22
C GLY A 36 -4.88 -6.34 0.52
N VAL A 37 -4.95 -7.57 1.02
CA VAL A 37 -3.92 -8.21 1.85
C VAL A 37 -2.52 -8.33 1.22
N THR A 38 -2.41 -8.18 -0.09
CA THR A 38 -1.12 -8.18 -0.82
C THR A 38 -0.55 -6.78 -1.06
N GLY A 39 -1.24 -5.71 -0.65
CA GLY A 39 -0.72 -4.34 -0.63
C GLY A 39 0.15 -4.09 0.61
N MET A 40 0.85 -2.95 0.68
CA MET A 40 1.74 -2.61 1.81
C MET A 40 1.03 -2.67 3.17
N VAL A 41 -0.09 -1.96 3.30
CA VAL A 41 -0.85 -1.94 4.56
C VAL A 41 -1.49 -3.29 4.84
N GLY A 42 -2.08 -3.92 3.81
CA GLY A 42 -2.70 -5.25 3.97
C GLY A 42 -1.71 -6.33 4.39
N ASN A 43 -0.49 -6.31 3.84
CA ASN A 43 0.56 -7.24 4.23
C ASN A 43 1.01 -7.01 5.68
N SER A 44 1.19 -5.75 6.09
CA SER A 44 1.54 -5.41 7.47
C SER A 44 0.43 -5.80 8.46
N LEU A 45 -0.84 -5.65 8.08
CA LEU A 45 -1.96 -6.11 8.90
C LEU A 45 -1.99 -7.65 9.02
N ALA A 46 -1.69 -8.37 7.93
CA ALA A 46 -1.59 -9.82 7.94
C ALA A 46 -0.46 -10.35 8.82
N GLU A 47 0.61 -9.57 8.98
CA GLU A 47 1.75 -9.88 9.85
C GLU A 47 1.45 -9.55 11.32
N ILE A 48 0.86 -8.38 11.60
CA ILE A 48 0.74 -7.84 12.96
C ILE A 48 -0.51 -8.37 13.67
N LEU A 49 -1.67 -8.43 13.01
CA LEU A 49 -2.93 -8.80 13.66
C LEU A 49 -2.87 -10.17 14.36
N PRO A 50 -2.26 -11.23 13.77
CA PRO A 50 -2.20 -12.52 14.43
C PRO A 50 -1.26 -12.62 15.63
N LEU A 51 -0.43 -11.60 15.90
CA LEU A 51 0.48 -11.62 17.05
C LEU A 51 -0.28 -11.62 18.36
N SER A 52 0.23 -12.36 19.34
CA SER A 52 -0.43 -12.57 20.64
C SER A 52 -0.61 -11.29 21.46
N ASP A 53 0.28 -10.31 21.26
CA ASP A 53 0.29 -9.00 21.93
C ASP A 53 -0.46 -7.89 21.16
N THR A 54 -1.02 -8.20 19.99
CA THR A 54 -1.82 -7.22 19.24
C THR A 54 -3.10 -6.85 20.00
N PRO A 55 -3.34 -5.54 20.25
CA PRO A 55 -4.55 -5.10 20.93
C PRO A 55 -5.83 -5.64 20.30
N GLY A 56 -6.79 -6.03 21.15
CA GLY A 56 -8.05 -6.64 20.69
C GLY A 56 -7.97 -8.13 20.35
N GLY A 57 -6.79 -8.72 20.43
CA GLY A 57 -6.54 -10.14 20.16
C GLY A 57 -6.99 -11.09 21.27
N PRO A 58 -6.89 -12.40 21.03
CA PRO A 58 -6.32 -12.99 19.82
C PRO A 58 -7.18 -12.79 18.57
N TRP A 59 -6.50 -12.56 17.43
CA TRP A 59 -7.14 -12.28 16.13
C TRP A 59 -7.08 -13.50 15.21
N LYS A 60 -8.21 -13.80 14.58
CA LYS A 60 -8.28 -14.56 13.32
C LYS A 60 -8.28 -13.58 12.16
N VAL A 61 -7.57 -13.86 11.07
CA VAL A 61 -7.48 -12.95 9.93
C VAL A 61 -7.86 -13.66 8.64
N TYR A 62 -8.83 -13.10 7.95
CA TYR A 62 -9.15 -13.37 6.56
C TYR A 62 -8.46 -12.34 5.68
N GLY A 63 -7.59 -12.78 4.76
CA GLY A 63 -6.90 -11.91 3.83
C GLY A 63 -7.42 -12.06 2.42
N VAL A 64 -7.92 -10.97 1.82
CA VAL A 64 -8.54 -10.97 0.50
C VAL A 64 -7.68 -10.25 -0.51
N ALA A 65 -7.39 -10.89 -1.64
CA ALA A 65 -6.77 -10.26 -2.80
C ALA A 65 -7.21 -10.92 -4.11
N ARG A 66 -7.09 -10.20 -5.21
CA ARG A 66 -7.46 -10.67 -6.56
C ARG A 66 -6.52 -11.75 -7.10
N ARG A 67 -5.22 -11.61 -6.84
CA ARG A 67 -4.19 -12.56 -7.29
C ARG A 67 -4.17 -13.81 -6.40
N PRO A 68 -3.64 -14.96 -6.89
CA PRO A 68 -3.29 -16.09 -6.04
C PRO A 68 -2.35 -15.66 -4.91
N ARG A 69 -2.34 -16.43 -3.82
CA ARG A 69 -1.47 -16.13 -2.68
C ARG A 69 0.01 -16.13 -3.11
N PRO A 70 0.72 -15.01 -2.95
CA PRO A 70 2.13 -14.95 -3.33
C PRO A 70 3.02 -15.70 -2.32
N SER A 71 4.17 -16.21 -2.80
CA SER A 71 5.10 -16.96 -1.94
C SER A 71 5.67 -16.11 -0.80
N TRP A 72 5.93 -14.82 -1.04
CA TRP A 72 6.46 -13.90 -0.03
C TRP A 72 5.48 -13.57 1.11
N ASN A 73 4.20 -13.93 0.97
CA ASN A 73 3.15 -13.75 1.99
C ASN A 73 2.67 -15.11 2.54
N ALA A 74 3.28 -16.23 2.10
CA ALA A 74 2.80 -17.58 2.42
C ALA A 74 2.92 -17.93 3.90
N ASP A 75 3.89 -17.35 4.61
CA ASP A 75 4.19 -17.65 6.01
C ASP A 75 3.28 -16.91 7.02
N HIS A 76 2.47 -15.94 6.56
CA HIS A 76 1.54 -15.27 7.46
C HIS A 76 0.40 -16.23 7.87
N PRO A 77 0.07 -16.31 9.17
CA PRO A 77 -0.96 -17.21 9.69
C PRO A 77 -2.37 -16.65 9.46
N ILE A 78 -2.75 -16.49 8.19
CA ILE A 78 -4.04 -15.96 7.74
C ILE A 78 -4.79 -16.94 6.85
N GLU A 79 -6.09 -16.90 6.85
CA GLU A 79 -6.93 -17.56 5.84
C GLU A 79 -6.99 -16.69 4.58
N TYR A 80 -6.29 -17.11 3.54
CA TYR A 80 -6.22 -16.35 2.28
C TYR A 80 -7.38 -16.68 1.36
N ILE A 81 -8.09 -15.65 0.88
CA ILE A 81 -9.23 -15.75 -0.02
C ILE A 81 -8.89 -15.02 -1.32
N GLN A 82 -8.72 -15.79 -2.40
CA GLN A 82 -8.60 -15.18 -3.73
C GLN A 82 -9.97 -14.71 -4.18
N CYS A 83 -10.15 -13.38 -4.30
CA CYS A 83 -11.41 -12.77 -4.68
C CYS A 83 -11.17 -11.46 -5.45
N ASP A 84 -11.85 -11.30 -6.57
CA ASP A 84 -11.91 -10.02 -7.28
C ASP A 84 -13.12 -9.22 -6.78
N VAL A 85 -12.85 -8.27 -5.89
CA VAL A 85 -13.91 -7.44 -5.30
C VAL A 85 -14.54 -6.44 -6.30
N SER A 86 -14.02 -6.32 -7.52
CA SER A 86 -14.67 -5.59 -8.61
C SER A 86 -15.81 -6.40 -9.25
N ASP A 87 -15.79 -7.72 -9.11
CA ASP A 87 -16.90 -8.60 -9.52
C ASP A 87 -17.87 -8.80 -8.34
N PRO A 88 -19.12 -8.31 -8.44
CA PRO A 88 -20.11 -8.44 -7.37
C PRO A 88 -20.51 -9.90 -7.09
N ASN A 89 -20.47 -10.79 -8.11
CA ASN A 89 -20.83 -12.19 -7.93
C ASN A 89 -19.72 -12.96 -7.22
N ASP A 90 -18.47 -12.74 -7.62
CA ASP A 90 -17.30 -13.33 -6.94
C ASP A 90 -17.24 -12.86 -5.48
N THR A 91 -17.39 -11.55 -5.24
CA THR A 91 -17.43 -10.97 -3.91
C THR A 91 -18.53 -11.58 -3.04
N LYS A 92 -19.76 -11.61 -3.54
CA LYS A 92 -20.91 -12.18 -2.82
C LYS A 92 -20.71 -13.66 -2.50
N SER A 93 -20.27 -14.46 -3.48
CA SER A 93 -20.11 -15.90 -3.29
C SER A 93 -19.08 -16.25 -2.22
N LYS A 94 -18.00 -15.46 -2.10
CA LYS A 94 -16.87 -15.73 -1.21
C LYS A 94 -16.99 -15.04 0.15
N LEU A 95 -17.49 -13.80 0.20
CA LEU A 95 -17.47 -13.02 1.43
C LEU A 95 -18.78 -13.12 2.25
N SER A 96 -19.92 -13.45 1.66
CA SER A 96 -21.17 -13.59 2.41
C SER A 96 -21.19 -14.79 3.35
N GLN A 97 -20.26 -15.74 3.20
CA GLN A 97 -20.13 -16.90 4.11
C GLN A 97 -19.32 -16.58 5.37
N LEU A 98 -18.66 -15.42 5.44
CA LEU A 98 -17.80 -15.02 6.56
C LEU A 98 -18.63 -14.40 7.68
N THR A 99 -19.39 -15.26 8.37
CA THR A 99 -20.37 -14.82 9.38
C THR A 99 -19.74 -14.44 10.73
N ASP A 100 -18.49 -14.80 10.96
CA ASP A 100 -17.74 -14.57 12.19
C ASP A 100 -16.95 -13.23 12.19
N VAL A 101 -16.91 -12.50 11.08
CA VAL A 101 -16.17 -11.23 10.94
C VAL A 101 -16.65 -10.19 11.96
N THR A 102 -15.70 -9.58 12.66
CA THR A 102 -15.96 -8.51 13.65
C THR A 102 -15.41 -7.16 13.20
N HIS A 103 -14.41 -7.13 12.34
CA HIS A 103 -13.75 -5.92 11.83
C HIS A 103 -13.43 -6.07 10.35
N ILE A 104 -13.68 -5.02 9.58
CA ILE A 104 -13.24 -4.91 8.18
C ILE A 104 -12.11 -3.88 8.11
N PHE A 105 -10.99 -4.24 7.49
CA PHE A 105 -9.89 -3.35 7.11
C PHE A 105 -9.90 -3.24 5.58
N TYR A 106 -10.49 -2.17 5.08
CA TYR A 106 -10.55 -1.93 3.64
C TYR A 106 -9.37 -1.06 3.21
N VAL A 107 -8.34 -1.68 2.62
CA VAL A 107 -7.07 -1.06 2.23
C VAL A 107 -6.73 -1.32 0.75
N SER A 108 -7.75 -1.64 -0.04
CA SER A 108 -7.63 -1.94 -1.47
C SER A 108 -8.07 -0.77 -2.34
N TRP A 109 -7.36 -0.57 -3.43
CA TRP A 109 -7.74 0.37 -4.47
C TRP A 109 -7.17 -0.06 -5.82
N THR A 110 -7.66 0.53 -6.90
CA THR A 110 -7.10 0.36 -8.23
C THR A 110 -7.06 1.69 -8.96
N MET A 111 -6.04 1.88 -9.78
CA MET A 111 -5.90 3.07 -10.62
C MET A 111 -6.63 2.88 -11.93
N ARG A 112 -7.29 3.94 -12.39
CA ARG A 112 -7.93 4.06 -13.71
C ARG A 112 -7.40 5.31 -14.41
N THR A 113 -7.75 5.47 -15.68
CA THR A 113 -7.26 6.55 -16.53
C THR A 113 -7.78 7.93 -16.12
N SER A 114 -8.99 7.99 -15.56
CA SER A 114 -9.60 9.24 -15.10
C SER A 114 -10.11 9.13 -13.68
N GLU A 115 -10.27 10.29 -13.01
CA GLU A 115 -10.83 10.33 -11.65
C GLU A 115 -12.30 9.88 -11.60
N ALA A 116 -13.06 10.11 -12.66
CA ALA A 116 -14.42 9.61 -12.77
C ALA A 116 -14.47 8.07 -12.78
N GLU A 117 -13.60 7.43 -13.55
CA GLU A 117 -13.46 5.96 -13.55
C GLU A 117 -12.93 5.43 -12.23
N ASN A 118 -12.03 6.17 -11.55
CA ASN A 118 -11.58 5.84 -10.19
C ASN A 118 -12.74 5.86 -9.20
N CYS A 119 -13.62 6.87 -9.25
CA CYS A 119 -14.81 6.96 -8.42
C CYS A 119 -15.74 5.75 -8.64
N GLU A 120 -16.06 5.43 -9.89
CA GLU A 120 -16.93 4.33 -10.23
C GLU A 120 -16.36 2.98 -9.78
N THR A 121 -15.11 2.70 -10.18
CA THR A 121 -14.49 1.39 -9.92
C THR A 121 -14.22 1.17 -8.44
N ASN A 122 -13.55 2.11 -7.77
CA ASN A 122 -13.20 1.95 -6.35
C ASN A 122 -14.43 2.03 -5.44
N GLY A 123 -15.43 2.84 -5.83
CA GLY A 123 -16.73 2.87 -5.16
C GLY A 123 -17.47 1.54 -5.28
N SER A 124 -17.55 0.96 -6.47
CA SER A 124 -18.19 -0.34 -6.69
C SER A 124 -17.49 -1.46 -5.92
N MET A 125 -16.17 -1.48 -5.90
CA MET A 125 -15.37 -2.45 -5.13
C MET A 125 -15.72 -2.39 -3.63
N LEU A 126 -15.75 -1.21 -3.03
CA LEU A 126 -16.10 -1.03 -1.63
C LEU A 126 -17.56 -1.46 -1.38
N ARG A 127 -18.49 -1.01 -2.20
CA ARG A 127 -19.92 -1.34 -2.09
C ARG A 127 -20.17 -2.84 -2.16
N ASN A 128 -19.49 -3.56 -3.05
CA ASN A 128 -19.60 -5.01 -3.19
C ASN A 128 -19.19 -5.72 -1.89
N VAL A 129 -18.07 -5.31 -1.28
CA VAL A 129 -17.61 -5.88 -0.01
C VAL A 129 -18.59 -5.59 1.12
N LEU A 130 -19.00 -4.33 1.31
CA LEU A 130 -19.87 -3.94 2.42
C LEU A 130 -21.24 -4.65 2.33
N ARG A 131 -21.83 -4.69 1.14
CA ARG A 131 -23.12 -5.38 0.89
C ARG A 131 -23.05 -6.89 1.04
N SER A 132 -21.88 -7.48 0.83
CA SER A 132 -21.68 -8.91 1.03
C SER A 132 -21.45 -9.29 2.50
N VAL A 133 -20.84 -8.41 3.30
CA VAL A 133 -20.44 -8.74 4.67
C VAL A 133 -21.40 -8.20 5.72
N ILE A 134 -21.83 -6.94 5.65
CA ILE A 134 -22.66 -6.29 6.68
C ILE A 134 -23.91 -7.12 7.04
N PRO A 135 -24.74 -7.59 6.08
CA PRO A 135 -25.95 -8.33 6.41
C PRO A 135 -25.69 -9.75 6.93
N ASN A 136 -24.50 -10.31 6.69
CA ASN A 136 -24.17 -11.70 6.98
C ASN A 136 -23.26 -11.89 8.21
N ALA A 137 -22.62 -10.82 8.70
CA ALA A 137 -21.74 -10.83 9.86
C ALA A 137 -22.41 -10.15 11.06
N PRO A 138 -23.20 -10.89 11.88
CA PRO A 138 -23.97 -10.30 12.99
C PRO A 138 -23.09 -9.61 14.02
N ASN A 139 -21.86 -10.09 14.23
CA ASN A 139 -20.90 -9.57 15.20
C ASN A 139 -19.99 -8.47 14.65
N LEU A 140 -20.22 -7.99 13.44
CA LEU A 140 -19.42 -6.89 12.85
C LEU A 140 -19.63 -5.60 13.66
N ARG A 141 -18.53 -5.02 14.16
CA ARG A 141 -18.50 -3.87 15.08
C ARG A 141 -17.84 -2.64 14.49
N HIS A 142 -16.88 -2.84 13.58
CA HIS A 142 -16.09 -1.73 13.07
C HIS A 142 -15.64 -1.93 11.62
N ILE A 143 -15.62 -0.83 10.86
CA ILE A 143 -15.06 -0.77 9.50
C ILE A 143 -13.99 0.31 9.48
N CYS A 144 -12.75 -0.08 9.14
CA CYS A 144 -11.63 0.80 8.90
C CYS A 144 -11.48 0.97 7.37
N LEU A 145 -11.68 2.19 6.88
CA LEU A 145 -11.43 2.56 5.47
C LEU A 145 -10.12 3.35 5.39
N GLN A 146 -9.18 2.86 4.61
CA GLN A 146 -8.00 3.63 4.27
C GLN A 146 -8.23 4.42 2.98
N THR A 147 -8.05 5.73 3.08
CA THR A 147 -7.97 6.68 1.97
C THR A 147 -6.56 7.27 1.89
N GLY A 148 -6.39 8.58 1.87
CA GLY A 148 -5.06 9.19 1.88
C GLY A 148 -5.09 10.72 1.75
N SER A 149 -3.90 11.32 1.75
CA SER A 149 -3.68 12.77 1.64
C SER A 149 -4.30 13.42 0.39
N LYS A 150 -4.59 12.64 -0.64
CA LYS A 150 -5.36 13.07 -1.81
C LYS A 150 -6.73 13.66 -1.45
N HIS A 151 -7.26 13.36 -0.25
CA HIS A 151 -8.42 14.03 0.31
C HIS A 151 -8.26 15.55 0.36
N TYR A 152 -7.06 16.03 0.67
CA TYR A 152 -6.72 17.46 0.82
C TYR A 152 -6.06 18.06 -0.44
N LEU A 153 -5.46 17.22 -1.27
CA LEU A 153 -4.66 17.62 -2.43
C LEU A 153 -5.41 17.45 -3.76
N GLY A 154 -6.60 16.85 -3.73
CA GLY A 154 -7.35 16.54 -4.95
C GLY A 154 -6.76 15.37 -5.76
N SER A 155 -7.30 15.14 -6.94
CA SER A 155 -6.79 14.14 -7.86
C SER A 155 -5.46 14.59 -8.49
N PHE A 156 -4.65 13.65 -8.96
CA PHE A 156 -3.40 13.97 -9.67
C PHE A 156 -3.63 14.86 -10.91
N GLU A 157 -4.78 14.72 -11.57
CA GLU A 157 -5.19 15.53 -12.71
C GLU A 157 -5.39 17.02 -12.37
N LEU A 158 -5.62 17.32 -11.10
CA LEU A 158 -5.95 18.67 -10.62
C LEU A 158 -4.79 19.37 -9.92
N LEU A 159 -3.65 18.69 -9.75
CA LEU A 159 -2.45 19.29 -9.15
C LEU A 159 -2.02 20.53 -9.96
N GLY A 160 -1.87 21.65 -9.26
CA GLY A 160 -1.55 22.95 -9.89
C GLY A 160 -2.72 23.64 -10.61
N LYS A 161 -3.91 23.02 -10.72
CA LYS A 161 -5.08 23.58 -11.44
C LYS A 161 -6.18 24.11 -10.51
N ILE A 162 -6.17 23.74 -9.26
CA ILE A 162 -7.14 24.19 -8.25
C ILE A 162 -6.43 24.73 -7.01
N GLN A 163 -7.13 25.56 -6.26
CA GLN A 163 -6.64 25.97 -4.95
C GLN A 163 -6.79 24.81 -3.97
N LEU A 164 -5.70 24.42 -3.36
CA LEU A 164 -5.63 23.37 -2.35
C LEU A 164 -5.75 23.97 -0.94
N HIS A 165 -5.93 23.10 0.06
CA HIS A 165 -5.79 23.49 1.44
C HIS A 165 -4.32 23.72 1.81
N ASP A 166 -4.07 24.72 2.66
CA ASP A 166 -2.74 24.94 3.22
C ASP A 166 -2.48 23.98 4.38
N PRO A 167 -1.26 23.41 4.51
CA PRO A 167 -0.88 22.62 5.67
C PRO A 167 -0.75 23.50 6.93
N PRO A 168 -0.93 22.93 8.14
CA PRO A 168 -1.21 21.53 8.42
C PRO A 168 -2.65 21.13 8.09
N PHE A 169 -2.81 19.90 7.54
CA PHE A 169 -4.13 19.37 7.28
C PHE A 169 -4.78 18.83 8.55
N THR A 170 -6.08 19.10 8.71
CA THR A 170 -6.89 18.64 9.82
C THR A 170 -8.16 17.95 9.32
N GLU A 171 -8.79 17.12 10.15
CA GLU A 171 -9.94 16.30 9.76
C GLU A 171 -11.20 17.11 9.48
N ASP A 172 -11.29 18.32 10.03
CA ASP A 172 -12.44 19.25 9.89
C ASP A 172 -12.37 20.12 8.64
N LEU A 173 -11.26 20.07 7.88
CA LEU A 173 -11.17 20.77 6.60
C LEU A 173 -12.25 20.27 5.62
N PRO A 174 -12.94 21.19 4.91
CA PRO A 174 -13.99 20.81 3.99
C PRO A 174 -13.42 20.03 2.79
N ARG A 175 -14.26 19.21 2.17
CA ARG A 175 -13.91 18.58 0.89
C ARG A 175 -13.66 19.63 -0.18
N LEU A 176 -12.68 19.41 -1.04
CA LEU A 176 -12.46 20.23 -2.22
C LEU A 176 -13.65 20.09 -3.18
N ASN A 177 -13.98 21.16 -3.90
CA ASN A 177 -15.03 21.14 -4.92
C ASN A 177 -14.52 20.48 -6.21
N ALA A 178 -14.21 19.19 -6.13
CA ALA A 178 -13.67 18.42 -7.23
C ALA A 178 -14.01 16.94 -7.07
N LEU A 179 -14.01 16.19 -8.17
CA LEU A 179 -14.13 14.73 -8.12
C LEU A 179 -12.95 14.14 -7.36
N ASN A 180 -13.26 13.22 -6.44
CA ASN A 180 -12.27 12.50 -5.68
C ASN A 180 -12.85 11.14 -5.25
N PHE A 181 -12.21 10.06 -5.66
CA PHE A 181 -12.74 8.73 -5.34
C PHE A 181 -12.74 8.43 -3.84
N TYR A 182 -11.92 9.08 -3.03
CA TYR A 182 -11.98 8.98 -1.58
C TYR A 182 -13.28 9.54 -1.02
N TYR A 183 -13.75 10.68 -1.54
CA TYR A 183 -15.05 11.23 -1.14
C TYR A 183 -16.19 10.28 -1.47
N HIS A 184 -16.13 9.68 -2.67
CA HIS A 184 -17.13 8.71 -3.10
C HIS A 184 -17.11 7.44 -2.23
N GLN A 185 -15.93 6.95 -1.84
CA GLN A 185 -15.81 5.82 -0.91
C GLN A 185 -16.33 6.15 0.49
N GLU A 186 -16.04 7.35 1.01
CA GLU A 186 -16.58 7.82 2.30
C GLU A 186 -18.12 7.87 2.25
N ASP A 187 -18.72 8.41 1.18
CA ASP A 187 -20.17 8.48 1.01
C ASP A 187 -20.80 7.08 0.99
N ILE A 188 -20.19 6.12 0.29
CA ILE A 188 -20.63 4.73 0.28
C ILE A 188 -20.51 4.10 1.67
N LEU A 189 -19.41 4.35 2.37
CA LEU A 189 -19.23 3.85 3.74
C LEU A 189 -20.36 4.35 4.63
N PHE A 190 -20.64 5.65 4.61
CA PHE A 190 -21.69 6.24 5.44
C PHE A 190 -23.08 5.70 5.09
N GLU A 191 -23.41 5.58 3.80
CA GLU A 191 -24.67 4.96 3.34
C GLU A 191 -24.84 3.52 3.85
N GLU A 192 -23.79 2.72 3.82
CA GLU A 192 -23.88 1.28 4.13
C GLU A 192 -23.87 1.01 5.66
N ILE A 193 -23.17 1.83 6.46
CA ILE A 193 -23.14 1.67 7.92
C ILE A 193 -24.46 2.04 8.58
N GLU A 194 -25.22 3.01 8.03
CA GLU A 194 -26.55 3.39 8.54
C GLU A 194 -27.53 2.22 8.57
N LYS A 195 -27.29 1.18 7.75
CA LYS A 195 -28.14 -0.01 7.65
C LYS A 195 -27.98 -0.98 8.83
N LYS A 196 -26.97 -0.76 9.70
CA LYS A 196 -26.70 -1.62 10.86
C LYS A 196 -26.42 -0.80 12.10
N GLU A 197 -27.35 -0.81 13.03
CA GLU A 197 -27.21 -0.13 14.32
C GLU A 197 -25.99 -0.60 15.10
N GLY A 198 -25.27 0.33 15.73
CA GLY A 198 -24.08 0.07 16.54
C GLY A 198 -22.79 -0.22 15.75
N LEU A 199 -22.85 -0.19 14.41
CA LEU A 199 -21.66 -0.32 13.58
C LEU A 199 -20.87 1.00 13.59
N THR A 200 -19.60 0.92 13.99
CA THR A 200 -18.68 2.06 14.02
C THR A 200 -17.74 2.06 12.81
N TRP A 201 -17.10 3.18 12.57
CA TRP A 201 -16.17 3.34 11.46
C TRP A 201 -14.99 4.25 11.80
N SER A 202 -13.91 4.11 11.03
CA SER A 202 -12.82 5.06 10.96
C SER A 202 -12.33 5.22 9.53
N VAL A 203 -11.91 6.44 9.18
CA VAL A 203 -11.27 6.76 7.90
C VAL A 203 -9.84 7.23 8.15
N HIS A 204 -8.86 6.55 7.59
CA HIS A 204 -7.45 6.88 7.74
C HIS A 204 -6.94 7.56 6.46
N ARG A 205 -6.29 8.72 6.61
CA ARG A 205 -5.82 9.57 5.52
C ARG A 205 -4.30 9.75 5.55
N PRO A 206 -3.53 8.65 5.39
CA PRO A 206 -2.07 8.72 5.42
C PRO A 206 -1.53 9.55 4.25
N ALA A 207 -0.33 10.07 4.42
CA ALA A 207 0.49 10.62 3.35
C ALA A 207 1.23 9.49 2.61
N ILE A 208 2.56 9.52 2.53
CA ILE A 208 3.36 8.43 1.96
C ILE A 208 3.43 7.28 2.97
N ILE A 209 3.16 6.07 2.49
CA ILE A 209 3.22 4.86 3.32
C ILE A 209 4.49 4.09 2.96
N PHE A 210 5.29 3.78 3.98
CA PHE A 210 6.47 2.94 3.85
C PHE A 210 6.12 1.50 4.26
N GLY A 211 6.60 0.54 3.48
CA GLY A 211 6.34 -0.88 3.77
C GLY A 211 6.84 -1.78 2.65
N LEU A 212 6.70 -3.09 2.85
CA LEU A 212 7.07 -4.10 1.88
C LEU A 212 5.83 -4.64 1.17
N SER A 213 5.76 -4.45 -0.13
CA SER A 213 4.88 -5.19 -1.02
C SER A 213 5.34 -5.02 -2.47
N PRO A 214 5.76 -6.10 -3.14
CA PRO A 214 6.10 -6.06 -4.56
C PRO A 214 4.93 -5.65 -5.46
N TYR A 215 3.70 -5.78 -4.97
CA TYR A 215 2.48 -5.49 -5.75
C TYR A 215 1.88 -4.11 -5.50
N SER A 216 2.53 -3.29 -4.69
CA SER A 216 2.03 -1.93 -4.46
C SER A 216 2.36 -1.01 -5.62
N LEU A 217 1.35 -0.27 -6.10
CA LEU A 217 1.50 0.73 -7.16
C LEU A 217 2.25 1.99 -6.71
N MET A 218 2.43 2.18 -5.40
CA MET A 218 3.07 3.34 -4.79
C MET A 218 4.18 2.89 -3.82
N ASN A 219 5.10 2.07 -4.33
CA ASN A 219 6.20 1.52 -3.53
C ASN A 219 7.46 2.38 -3.64
N LEU A 220 7.50 3.50 -2.92
CA LEU A 220 8.63 4.43 -2.96
C LEU A 220 9.94 3.79 -2.52
N VAL A 221 9.92 3.10 -1.37
CA VAL A 221 11.12 2.44 -0.82
C VAL A 221 11.63 1.36 -1.76
N GLY A 222 10.75 0.53 -2.30
CA GLY A 222 11.12 -0.49 -3.27
C GLY A 222 11.76 0.10 -4.53
N SER A 223 11.19 1.17 -5.07
CA SER A 223 11.76 1.87 -6.23
C SER A 223 13.16 2.42 -5.94
N LEU A 224 13.36 3.08 -4.79
CA LEU A 224 14.68 3.56 -4.39
C LEU A 224 15.70 2.43 -4.20
N CYS A 225 15.28 1.31 -3.62
CA CYS A 225 16.16 0.15 -3.46
C CYS A 225 16.58 -0.44 -4.81
N VAL A 226 15.66 -0.55 -5.76
CA VAL A 226 15.96 -1.03 -7.11
C VAL A 226 16.90 -0.05 -7.83
N TYR A 227 16.65 1.24 -7.73
CA TYR A 227 17.53 2.29 -8.28
C TYR A 227 18.94 2.19 -7.71
N ALA A 228 19.07 2.12 -6.38
CA ALA A 228 20.38 1.99 -5.72
C ALA A 228 21.10 0.68 -6.10
N ALA A 229 20.37 -0.43 -6.24
CA ALA A 229 20.95 -1.70 -6.69
C ALA A 229 21.52 -1.60 -8.11
N ILE A 230 20.80 -0.94 -9.01
CA ILE A 230 21.27 -0.68 -10.40
C ILE A 230 22.50 0.22 -10.40
N CYS A 231 22.48 1.34 -9.66
CA CYS A 231 23.65 2.21 -9.55
C CYS A 231 24.88 1.45 -9.04
N LYS A 232 24.72 0.65 -8.00
CA LYS A 232 25.78 -0.18 -7.43
C LYS A 232 26.33 -1.18 -8.42
N HIS A 233 25.47 -1.91 -9.13
CA HIS A 233 25.87 -2.90 -10.14
C HIS A 233 26.66 -2.26 -11.29
N GLU A 234 26.27 -1.06 -11.74
CA GLU A 234 26.93 -0.30 -12.78
C GLU A 234 28.18 0.47 -12.30
N GLY A 235 28.50 0.46 -10.99
CA GLY A 235 29.58 1.26 -10.42
C GLY A 235 29.37 2.77 -10.56
N LYS A 236 28.12 3.22 -10.54
CA LYS A 236 27.73 4.63 -10.68
C LYS A 236 27.40 5.25 -9.33
N PRO A 237 27.64 6.57 -9.16
CA PRO A 237 27.20 7.29 -7.98
C PRO A 237 25.67 7.27 -7.86
N LEU A 238 25.17 7.29 -6.61
CA LEU A 238 23.75 7.40 -6.32
C LEU A 238 23.34 8.88 -6.25
N HIS A 239 22.87 9.40 -7.36
CA HIS A 239 22.35 10.76 -7.39
C HIS A 239 20.90 10.75 -6.91
N PHE A 240 20.56 11.70 -6.03
CA PHE A 240 19.18 11.84 -5.56
C PHE A 240 18.30 12.32 -6.72
N PRO A 241 17.27 11.56 -7.08
CA PRO A 241 16.43 11.86 -8.24
C PRO A 241 15.29 12.79 -7.85
N GLY A 242 15.58 14.00 -7.37
CA GLY A 242 14.55 14.87 -6.87
C GLY A 242 15.02 16.28 -6.56
N SER A 243 14.10 17.08 -6.01
CA SER A 243 14.39 18.46 -5.62
C SER A 243 15.26 18.53 -4.35
N LYS A 244 15.99 19.63 -4.19
CA LYS A 244 16.78 19.88 -2.97
C LYS A 244 15.91 19.90 -1.70
N ALA A 245 14.65 20.29 -1.80
CA ALA A 245 13.72 20.28 -0.68
C ALA A 245 13.40 18.85 -0.21
N ALA A 246 13.31 17.90 -1.13
CA ALA A 246 13.06 16.50 -0.80
C ALA A 246 14.33 15.77 -0.32
N TRP A 247 15.52 16.22 -0.71
CA TRP A 247 16.81 15.63 -0.31
C TRP A 247 16.94 15.42 1.20
N ASN A 248 16.61 16.44 1.97
CA ASN A 248 16.75 16.41 3.43
C ASN A 248 15.89 15.32 4.12
N CYS A 249 14.95 14.72 3.38
CA CYS A 249 14.09 13.67 3.90
C CYS A 249 14.61 12.25 3.60
N TYR A 250 15.58 12.10 2.66
CA TYR A 250 15.90 10.79 2.07
C TYR A 250 17.40 10.45 1.97
N TYR A 251 18.32 11.25 2.50
CA TYR A 251 19.77 11.09 2.29
C TYR A 251 20.38 9.81 2.88
N GLU A 252 19.73 9.15 3.82
CA GLU A 252 20.29 7.99 4.53
C GLU A 252 20.33 6.69 3.69
N ALA A 253 19.63 6.64 2.56
CA ALA A 253 19.52 5.42 1.77
C ALA A 253 20.86 4.97 1.15
N SER A 254 21.74 5.90 0.75
CA SER A 254 23.04 5.60 0.12
C SER A 254 23.98 4.81 1.03
N GLU A 255 24.01 5.11 2.32
CA GLU A 255 24.86 4.41 3.29
C GLU A 255 24.46 2.94 3.43
N GLN A 256 23.15 2.63 3.36
CA GLN A 256 22.64 1.27 3.49
C GLN A 256 23.08 0.36 2.34
N PHE A 257 23.29 0.92 1.14
CA PHE A 257 23.79 0.17 -0.02
C PHE A 257 25.31 0.16 -0.15
N GLY A 258 26.03 0.84 0.75
CA GLY A 258 27.49 0.97 0.71
C GLY A 258 27.97 1.67 -0.56
N ILE A 259 27.25 2.70 -1.00
CA ILE A 259 27.61 3.56 -2.13
C ILE A 259 28.35 4.76 -1.55
N GLU A 260 29.60 4.94 -1.93
CA GLU A 260 30.49 6.00 -1.39
C GLU A 260 30.22 7.36 -2.03
N GLU A 261 29.85 7.38 -3.32
CA GLU A 261 29.52 8.62 -4.04
C GLU A 261 28.01 8.80 -4.16
N TYR A 262 27.47 9.75 -3.40
CA TYR A 262 26.06 10.11 -3.44
C TYR A 262 25.86 11.62 -3.25
N GLY A 263 24.74 12.14 -3.72
CA GLY A 263 24.42 13.56 -3.55
C GLY A 263 23.37 14.07 -4.54
N ILE A 264 23.16 15.37 -4.50
CA ILE A 264 22.36 16.11 -5.49
C ILE A 264 23.29 16.67 -6.56
N VAL A 265 22.92 16.50 -7.81
CA VAL A 265 23.57 17.20 -8.93
C VAL A 265 22.78 18.48 -9.21
N GLU A 266 23.38 19.63 -8.96
CA GLU A 266 22.73 20.92 -9.25
C GLU A 266 22.54 21.09 -10.76
N GLY A 267 21.30 21.35 -11.17
CA GLY A 267 20.94 21.55 -12.58
C GLY A 267 20.53 20.31 -13.37
N GLU A 268 20.67 19.11 -12.84
CA GLU A 268 20.16 17.88 -13.43
C GLU A 268 18.87 17.44 -12.69
N ASN A 269 17.74 17.99 -13.09
CA ASN A 269 16.43 17.54 -12.59
C ASN A 269 15.89 16.43 -13.49
N ARG A 270 16.53 15.24 -13.48
CA ARG A 270 16.02 14.08 -14.21
C ARG A 270 15.25 13.19 -13.25
N GLY A 271 14.01 12.88 -13.62
CA GLY A 271 13.20 11.92 -12.89
C GLY A 271 13.73 10.49 -13.03
N LEU A 272 13.36 9.62 -12.08
CA LEU A 272 13.73 8.20 -12.12
C LEU A 272 13.15 7.49 -13.33
N GLU A 273 11.99 7.90 -13.82
CA GLU A 273 11.40 7.34 -15.04
C GLU A 273 12.31 7.50 -16.25
N GLU A 274 12.99 8.66 -16.39
CA GLU A 274 13.97 8.91 -17.43
C GLU A 274 15.31 8.16 -17.18
N VAL A 275 15.80 8.20 -15.95
CA VAL A 275 17.09 7.59 -15.56
C VAL A 275 17.06 6.08 -15.66
N MET A 276 15.93 5.45 -15.39
CA MET A 276 15.76 3.99 -15.41
C MET A 276 15.37 3.42 -16.78
N LYS A 277 15.13 4.28 -17.75
CA LYS A 277 14.81 3.84 -19.11
C LYS A 277 15.95 3.04 -19.72
N GLY A 278 15.65 1.85 -20.24
CA GLY A 278 16.63 0.94 -20.85
C GLY A 278 17.51 0.18 -19.85
N LYS A 279 17.09 0.09 -18.57
CA LYS A 279 17.80 -0.66 -17.52
C LYS A 279 17.24 -2.06 -17.27
N GLU A 280 16.35 -2.54 -18.12
CA GLU A 280 15.70 -3.86 -18.00
C GLU A 280 16.74 -4.98 -17.98
N GLY A 281 17.74 -4.93 -18.91
CA GLY A 281 18.81 -5.92 -18.98
C GLY A 281 19.72 -5.91 -17.75
N VAL A 282 20.03 -4.74 -17.21
CA VAL A 282 20.81 -4.61 -15.96
C VAL A 282 20.07 -5.23 -14.78
N TRP A 283 18.76 -5.02 -14.71
CA TRP A 283 17.95 -5.66 -13.67
C TRP A 283 17.90 -7.18 -13.79
N GLU A 284 17.78 -7.71 -15.00
CA GLU A 284 17.84 -9.16 -15.26
C GLU A 284 19.18 -9.78 -14.82
N GLU A 285 20.30 -9.08 -15.04
CA GLU A 285 21.61 -9.49 -14.55
C GLU A 285 21.67 -9.53 -13.03
N ILE A 286 21.21 -8.48 -12.35
CA ILE A 286 21.14 -8.42 -10.87
C ILE A 286 20.27 -9.56 -10.32
N VAL A 287 19.09 -9.80 -10.88
CA VAL A 287 18.18 -10.87 -10.47
C VAL A 287 18.87 -12.24 -10.57
N LYS A 288 19.64 -12.46 -11.63
CA LYS A 288 20.38 -13.71 -11.87
C LYS A 288 21.57 -13.86 -10.92
N GLU A 289 22.39 -12.82 -10.76
CA GLU A 289 23.61 -12.87 -9.95
C GLU A 289 23.31 -13.01 -8.46
N GLU A 290 22.33 -12.25 -7.98
CA GLU A 290 21.92 -12.26 -6.56
C GLU A 290 20.89 -13.35 -6.24
N GLN A 291 20.54 -14.20 -7.22
CA GLN A 291 19.57 -15.29 -7.08
C GLN A 291 18.21 -14.82 -6.51
N LEU A 292 17.77 -13.66 -6.97
CA LEU A 292 16.48 -13.08 -6.54
C LEU A 292 15.31 -13.81 -7.20
N GLN A 293 14.12 -13.63 -6.64
CA GLN A 293 12.89 -14.04 -7.31
C GLN A 293 12.77 -13.33 -8.66
N LYS A 294 12.45 -14.08 -9.71
CA LYS A 294 12.32 -13.52 -11.08
C LYS A 294 11.22 -12.46 -11.11
N THR A 295 11.62 -11.23 -11.42
CA THR A 295 10.75 -10.06 -11.58
C THR A 295 11.22 -9.23 -12.75
N SER A 296 10.31 -8.50 -13.41
CA SER A 296 10.70 -7.47 -14.39
C SER A 296 10.95 -6.13 -13.68
N LEU A 297 11.73 -5.26 -14.33
CA LEU A 297 12.00 -3.91 -13.81
C LEU A 297 10.72 -3.09 -13.62
N GLU A 298 9.73 -3.24 -14.50
CA GLU A 298 8.42 -2.60 -14.40
C GLU A 298 7.58 -3.08 -13.21
N GLU A 299 7.75 -4.35 -12.80
CA GLU A 299 7.04 -4.89 -11.65
C GLU A 299 7.54 -4.32 -10.32
N VAL A 300 8.83 -4.01 -10.22
CA VAL A 300 9.47 -3.60 -8.96
C VAL A 300 9.76 -2.10 -8.89
N GLY A 301 9.85 -1.40 -10.01
CA GLY A 301 10.15 0.03 -10.11
C GLY A 301 8.91 0.87 -10.38
N ASN A 302 8.42 1.59 -9.38
CA ASN A 302 7.30 2.54 -9.52
C ASN A 302 7.84 3.96 -9.71
N TRP A 303 8.52 4.20 -10.83
CA TRP A 303 9.29 5.42 -11.10
C TRP A 303 8.44 6.68 -11.08
N TRP A 304 7.27 6.65 -11.73
CA TRP A 304 6.31 7.76 -11.77
C TRP A 304 5.92 8.25 -10.36
N PHE A 305 5.77 7.33 -9.42
CA PHE A 305 5.40 7.68 -8.05
C PHE A 305 6.58 8.28 -7.28
N ALA A 306 7.77 7.77 -7.50
CA ALA A 306 8.99 8.35 -6.93
C ALA A 306 9.21 9.78 -7.44
N ASP A 307 9.05 10.00 -8.74
CA ASP A 307 9.17 11.33 -9.36
C ASP A 307 8.10 12.29 -8.81
N LEU A 308 6.85 11.84 -8.69
CA LEU A 308 5.79 12.63 -8.07
C LEU A 308 6.13 13.01 -6.62
N ALA A 309 6.67 12.07 -5.84
CA ALA A 309 7.02 12.29 -4.44
C ALA A 309 8.21 13.26 -4.28
N PHE A 310 9.19 13.22 -5.19
CA PHE A 310 10.43 13.96 -5.07
C PHE A 310 10.43 15.34 -5.75
N PHE A 311 9.64 15.53 -6.80
CA PHE A 311 9.53 16.82 -7.47
C PHE A 311 8.34 17.65 -7.01
N GLY A 312 7.36 17.05 -6.32
CA GLY A 312 6.15 17.74 -5.89
C GLY A 312 5.35 18.32 -7.08
N GLY A 313 4.58 19.35 -6.84
CA GLY A 313 3.78 20.01 -7.89
C GLY A 313 4.56 20.70 -9.03
N SER A 314 5.90 20.72 -9.00
CA SER A 314 6.70 21.25 -10.11
C SER A 314 6.79 20.31 -11.31
N ALA A 315 6.57 19.00 -11.13
CA ALA A 315 6.51 18.05 -12.24
C ALA A 315 5.24 18.22 -13.10
N ALA A 316 4.17 18.77 -12.54
CA ALA A 316 2.94 19.02 -13.27
C ALA A 316 3.07 20.12 -14.36
N THR A 317 4.14 20.90 -14.35
CA THR A 317 4.40 21.97 -15.34
C THR A 317 5.32 21.56 -16.49
N GLN A 318 5.83 20.32 -16.50
CA GLN A 318 6.69 19.81 -17.58
C GLN A 318 5.96 18.93 -18.61
N TYR A 319 4.67 18.67 -18.44
CA TYR A 319 3.85 17.91 -19.39
C TYR A 319 2.82 18.81 -20.14
N GLU A 320 3.17 20.09 -20.40
CA GLU A 320 2.49 20.91 -21.41
C GLU A 320 3.23 20.87 -22.74
#